data_dcd25dc587491eac76b3276bef530e2a
#
_entry.id   dcd25dc587491eac76b3276bef530e2a
#
_cell.length_a   1.000
_cell.length_b   1.000
_cell.length_c   1.000
_cell.angle_alpha   90.00
_cell.angle_beta   90.00
_cell.angle_gamma   90.00
#
_symmetry.space_group_name_H-M   'P 1'
#
loop_
_entity.id
_entity.type
_entity.pdbx_description
1 polymer ?
#
loop_
_entity_poly.entity_id
_entity_poly.type
_entity_poly.pdbx_seq_one_letter_code
_entity_poly.pdbx_strand_id
1 'polypeptide(L)'
;MAKLKWYKGNIHTHTTESDGDDTPERVVGWYRRHNYDFLVLSDHNHLTLLDYGSGRRRFKSPLMVPGEEVSANIKGGSVPIHINGIGISRVVEPIDADDVVATIQANVNAIIQAGGIASINHPNFHWAFDHEALMQVTGASLLEVYNGHPKTNIYGGPGKPSNDEIWDAVLTSGRPIFGVATDDSHNYLDWSPTKSNPGRGWVVVRAEELSVDAIVDGLATGSFYSSTGIALSELDVTPSSIELRIQDDGETVHWTTFTGKGGRTLLEVVGQDAQYEIKGDEGYVRATVRASTGARAWTQPVFLGD
;
A
#
# COMPACT_ATOMS: atom_id res chain seq x y z
N MET A 1 -7.57 -16.13 23.49
CA MET A 1 -6.92 -15.26 22.51
C MET A 1 -8.02 -14.57 21.71
N ALA A 2 -7.93 -13.26 21.48
CA ALA A 2 -8.89 -12.56 20.64
C ALA A 2 -8.79 -13.13 19.22
N LYS A 3 -9.92 -13.20 18.52
CA LYS A 3 -9.98 -13.73 17.16
C LYS A 3 -9.57 -12.62 16.18
N LEU A 4 -8.46 -12.79 15.48
CA LEU A 4 -8.05 -11.90 14.41
C LEU A 4 -9.11 -11.82 13.30
N LYS A 5 -9.33 -10.63 12.76
CA LYS A 5 -10.27 -10.33 11.67
C LYS A 5 -9.55 -9.60 10.55
N TRP A 6 -10.10 -9.70 9.36
CA TRP A 6 -9.62 -8.96 8.20
C TRP A 6 -10.43 -7.67 8.03
N TYR A 7 -9.74 -6.55 7.79
CA TYR A 7 -10.31 -5.22 7.59
C TYR A 7 -9.80 -4.64 6.29
N LYS A 8 -10.71 -4.36 5.36
CA LYS A 8 -10.43 -3.75 4.06
C LYS A 8 -10.31 -2.23 4.19
N GLY A 9 -9.23 -1.63 3.67
CA GLY A 9 -9.07 -0.19 3.68
C GLY A 9 -8.29 0.36 2.51
N ASN A 10 -8.41 1.67 2.29
CA ASN A 10 -7.57 2.42 1.37
C ASN A 10 -6.73 3.42 2.15
N ILE A 11 -5.47 3.56 1.77
CA ILE A 11 -4.48 4.40 2.47
C ILE A 11 -3.90 5.52 1.61
N HIS A 12 -4.47 5.73 0.39
CA HIS A 12 -4.07 6.80 -0.52
C HIS A 12 -5.29 7.29 -1.30
N THR A 13 -5.79 8.47 -0.94
CA THR A 13 -7.00 9.04 -1.53
C THR A 13 -7.08 10.56 -1.30
N HIS A 14 -7.56 11.31 -2.29
CA HIS A 14 -7.62 12.75 -2.31
C HIS A 14 -9.05 13.29 -2.31
N THR A 15 -9.21 14.49 -1.79
CA THR A 15 -10.48 15.22 -1.70
C THR A 15 -10.31 16.64 -2.21
N THR A 16 -11.38 17.46 -2.11
CA THR A 16 -11.30 18.90 -2.41
C THR A 16 -10.45 19.70 -1.41
N GLU A 17 -9.92 19.07 -0.37
CA GLU A 17 -8.93 19.69 0.54
C GLU A 17 -7.52 19.76 -0.11
N SER A 18 -7.32 19.00 -1.21
CA SER A 18 -6.17 19.14 -2.11
C SER A 18 -6.61 19.24 -3.57
N ASP A 19 -6.53 18.18 -4.35
CA ASP A 19 -6.77 18.18 -5.79
C ASP A 19 -7.74 17.07 -6.26
N GLY A 20 -8.45 16.43 -5.34
CA GLY A 20 -9.60 15.58 -5.65
C GLY A 20 -10.82 16.39 -6.09
N ASP A 21 -11.76 15.75 -6.79
CA ASP A 21 -12.93 16.41 -7.38
C ASP A 21 -14.21 16.32 -6.53
N ASP A 22 -14.16 15.69 -5.33
CA ASP A 22 -15.32 15.60 -4.43
C ASP A 22 -14.94 15.88 -2.96
N THR A 23 -15.95 16.26 -2.16
CA THR A 23 -15.72 16.66 -0.76
C THR A 23 -15.35 15.45 0.12
N PRO A 24 -14.62 15.68 1.24
CA PRO A 24 -14.23 14.60 2.16
C PRO A 24 -15.40 13.70 2.56
N GLU A 25 -16.57 14.26 2.89
CA GLU A 25 -17.74 13.49 3.32
C GLU A 25 -18.29 12.60 2.20
N ARG A 26 -18.26 13.07 0.96
CA ARG A 26 -18.75 12.32 -0.20
C ARG A 26 -17.77 11.22 -0.58
N VAL A 27 -16.47 11.50 -0.54
CA VAL A 27 -15.40 10.52 -0.70
C VAL A 27 -15.55 9.39 0.33
N VAL A 28 -15.60 9.71 1.62
CA VAL A 28 -15.85 8.73 2.69
C VAL A 28 -17.16 7.97 2.48
N GLY A 29 -18.21 8.68 2.01
CA GLY A 29 -19.50 8.08 1.66
C GLY A 29 -19.38 7.04 0.54
N TRP A 30 -18.49 7.24 -0.43
CA TRP A 30 -18.21 6.27 -1.49
C TRP A 30 -17.58 5.00 -0.92
N TYR A 31 -16.47 5.12 -0.18
CA TYR A 31 -15.77 3.98 0.43
C TYR A 31 -16.67 3.18 1.38
N ARG A 32 -17.50 3.87 2.18
CA ARG A 32 -18.51 3.22 3.03
C ARG A 32 -19.50 2.35 2.24
N ARG A 33 -20.00 2.86 1.10
CA ARG A 33 -20.95 2.10 0.25
C ARG A 33 -20.30 0.89 -0.42
N HIS A 34 -18.95 0.88 -0.53
CA HIS A 34 -18.17 -0.20 -1.11
C HIS A 34 -17.49 -1.10 -0.07
N ASN A 35 -18.02 -1.08 1.18
CA ASN A 35 -17.62 -1.97 2.27
C ASN A 35 -16.13 -1.85 2.66
N TYR A 36 -15.57 -0.63 2.66
CA TYR A 36 -14.29 -0.39 3.29
C TYR A 36 -14.47 -0.18 4.78
N ASP A 37 -13.63 -0.85 5.58
CA ASP A 37 -13.67 -0.81 7.05
C ASP A 37 -12.90 0.39 7.59
N PHE A 38 -11.82 0.82 6.92
CA PHE A 38 -11.05 2.00 7.28
C PHE A 38 -10.59 2.78 6.04
N LEU A 39 -10.23 4.05 6.26
CA LEU A 39 -9.81 4.97 5.20
C LEU A 39 -8.80 5.98 5.74
N VAL A 40 -7.78 6.28 4.94
CA VAL A 40 -6.92 7.46 5.08
C VAL A 40 -7.34 8.47 4.01
N LEU A 41 -7.71 9.69 4.39
CA LEU A 41 -7.72 10.82 3.48
C LEU A 41 -6.30 11.39 3.50
N SER A 42 -5.59 11.24 2.37
CA SER A 42 -4.18 11.61 2.25
C SER A 42 -4.01 12.83 1.37
N ASP A 43 -4.79 13.87 1.62
CA ASP A 43 -4.70 15.14 0.89
C ASP A 43 -3.26 15.69 0.92
N HIS A 44 -2.80 16.32 -0.17
CA HIS A 44 -1.45 16.84 -0.30
C HIS A 44 -1.13 17.88 0.77
N ASN A 45 -0.12 17.60 1.61
CA ASN A 45 0.38 18.50 2.67
C ASN A 45 -0.73 19.05 3.57
N HIS A 46 -1.78 18.23 3.77
CA HIS A 46 -2.95 18.61 4.54
C HIS A 46 -3.52 17.42 5.30
N LEU A 47 -3.71 17.58 6.61
CA LEU A 47 -4.33 16.57 7.47
C LEU A 47 -5.84 16.77 7.50
N THR A 48 -6.57 16.07 6.64
CA THR A 48 -8.02 16.12 6.58
C THR A 48 -8.64 15.28 7.70
N LEU A 49 -9.23 15.94 8.69
CA LEU A 49 -9.92 15.30 9.80
C LEU A 49 -11.43 15.57 9.71
N LEU A 50 -12.23 14.50 9.68
CA LEU A 50 -13.68 14.60 9.73
C LEU A 50 -14.19 14.41 11.15
N ASP A 51 -14.82 15.43 11.71
CA ASP A 51 -15.57 15.32 12.97
C ASP A 51 -16.98 14.77 12.69
N TYR A 52 -17.18 13.47 12.85
CA TYR A 52 -18.51 12.87 12.78
C TYR A 52 -19.36 13.16 14.03
N GLY A 53 -18.91 14.06 14.92
CA GLY A 53 -19.61 14.55 16.11
C GLY A 53 -19.94 13.45 17.13
N SER A 54 -19.98 13.81 18.40
CA SER A 54 -20.47 12.95 19.50
C SER A 54 -21.99 12.69 19.46
N GLY A 55 -22.67 13.09 18.37
CA GLY A 55 -24.09 12.94 18.13
C GLY A 55 -24.48 11.49 17.83
N ARG A 56 -25.60 11.04 18.40
CA ARG A 56 -26.20 9.68 18.42
C ARG A 56 -26.38 8.94 17.09
N ARG A 57 -25.81 9.36 15.98
CA ARG A 57 -25.71 8.64 14.73
C ARG A 57 -24.31 8.02 14.62
N ARG A 58 -24.14 6.85 15.20
CA ARG A 58 -23.08 5.90 14.84
C ARG A 58 -23.22 5.56 13.35
N PHE A 59 -22.66 6.36 12.50
CA PHE A 59 -22.32 5.89 11.15
C PHE A 59 -21.23 4.84 11.33
N LYS A 60 -21.60 3.57 11.22
CA LYS A 60 -20.62 2.48 11.15
C LYS A 60 -19.80 2.70 9.89
N SER A 61 -18.48 2.88 10.07
CA SER A 61 -17.41 2.81 9.07
C SER A 61 -17.50 3.78 7.88
N PRO A 62 -16.34 4.04 7.22
CA PRO A 62 -15.04 3.52 7.61
C PRO A 62 -14.46 4.19 8.87
N LEU A 63 -13.59 3.48 9.58
CA LEU A 63 -12.71 4.09 10.57
C LEU A 63 -11.77 5.08 9.85
N MET A 64 -11.75 6.33 10.28
CA MET A 64 -10.80 7.30 9.73
C MET A 64 -9.45 7.15 10.43
N VAL A 65 -8.41 6.80 9.66
CA VAL A 65 -7.03 6.77 10.12
C VAL A 65 -6.40 8.11 9.70
N PRO A 66 -5.88 8.92 10.62
CA PRO A 66 -5.26 10.19 10.27
C PRO A 66 -4.08 10.00 9.34
N GLY A 67 -3.98 10.82 8.29
CA GLY A 67 -2.85 10.76 7.36
C GLY A 67 -2.89 11.88 6.33
N GLU A 68 -1.80 12.05 5.63
CA GLU A 68 -1.62 12.98 4.53
C GLU A 68 -0.60 12.47 3.54
N GLU A 69 -0.60 12.98 2.32
CA GLU A 69 0.49 12.80 1.38
C GLU A 69 1.46 13.98 1.48
N VAL A 70 2.60 13.73 2.12
CA VAL A 70 3.71 14.70 2.16
C VAL A 70 4.33 14.79 0.78
N SER A 71 4.08 15.90 0.10
CA SER A 71 4.45 16.12 -1.30
C SER A 71 5.59 17.13 -1.37
N ALA A 72 6.82 16.59 -1.43
CA ALA A 72 8.07 17.32 -1.53
C ALA A 72 8.66 17.25 -2.95
N ASN A 73 9.67 18.06 -3.21
CA ASN A 73 10.53 18.00 -4.39
C ASN A 73 12.00 17.98 -3.98
N ILE A 74 12.89 17.63 -4.90
CA ILE A 74 14.29 17.95 -4.70
C ILE A 74 14.49 19.46 -4.78
N LYS A 75 15.36 20.01 -3.94
CA LYS A 75 15.60 21.45 -3.84
C LYS A 75 16.03 22.06 -5.18
N GLY A 76 15.24 23.02 -5.65
CA GLY A 76 15.48 23.67 -6.95
C GLY A 76 15.19 22.79 -8.17
N GLY A 77 14.60 21.61 -7.98
CA GLY A 77 14.24 20.65 -9.02
C GLY A 77 12.75 20.43 -9.16
N SER A 78 12.40 19.51 -10.07
CA SER A 78 11.01 19.13 -10.36
C SER A 78 10.78 17.61 -10.23
N VAL A 79 11.61 16.92 -9.43
CA VAL A 79 11.43 15.49 -9.15
C VAL A 79 10.47 15.35 -7.98
N PRO A 80 9.25 14.87 -8.21
CA PRO A 80 8.26 14.73 -7.15
C PRO A 80 8.64 13.58 -6.19
N ILE A 81 8.61 13.87 -4.90
CA ILE A 81 8.82 12.89 -3.83
C ILE A 81 7.59 12.91 -2.95
N HIS A 82 6.76 11.89 -3.09
CA HIS A 82 5.49 11.76 -2.38
C HIS A 82 5.55 10.60 -1.39
N ILE A 83 5.16 10.86 -0.15
CA ILE A 83 5.21 9.88 0.94
C ILE A 83 3.97 10.05 1.81
N ASN A 84 3.15 8.99 1.93
CA ASN A 84 2.05 9.04 2.86
C ASN A 84 2.53 8.86 4.31
N GLY A 85 2.15 9.81 5.17
CA GLY A 85 2.20 9.67 6.61
C GLY A 85 0.89 9.08 7.11
N ILE A 86 0.92 7.87 7.68
CA ILE A 86 -0.28 7.16 8.13
C ILE A 86 -0.24 7.03 9.65
N GLY A 87 -1.33 7.40 10.34
CA GLY A 87 -1.39 7.42 11.80
C GLY A 87 -0.69 8.63 12.44
N ILE A 88 -0.46 9.69 11.67
CA ILE A 88 0.20 10.90 12.16
C ILE A 88 -0.70 11.69 13.12
N SER A 89 -0.08 12.38 14.07
CA SER A 89 -0.78 13.19 15.09
C SER A 89 -0.85 14.69 14.75
N ARG A 90 -0.15 15.12 13.71
CA ARG A 90 -0.09 16.51 13.24
C ARG A 90 0.32 16.54 11.76
N VAL A 91 0.08 17.64 11.08
CA VAL A 91 0.60 17.92 9.75
C VAL A 91 2.13 17.82 9.74
N VAL A 92 2.67 17.23 8.68
CA VAL A 92 4.09 17.13 8.38
C VAL A 92 4.40 18.04 7.19
N GLU A 93 5.07 19.16 7.47
CA GLU A 93 5.50 20.06 6.39
C GLU A 93 6.51 19.38 5.47
N PRO A 94 6.36 19.49 4.13
CA PRO A 94 7.28 18.86 3.20
C PRO A 94 8.68 19.45 3.29
N ILE A 95 9.69 18.60 3.23
CA ILE A 95 11.10 18.99 3.31
C ILE A 95 11.77 18.70 1.96
N ASP A 96 12.12 19.77 1.24
CA ASP A 96 12.93 19.68 0.03
C ASP A 96 14.41 19.61 0.41
N ALA A 97 15.11 18.59 -0.05
CA ALA A 97 16.55 18.42 0.18
C ALA A 97 17.33 18.42 -1.13
N ASP A 98 18.66 18.31 -1.06
CA ASP A 98 19.54 18.53 -2.21
C ASP A 98 19.47 17.40 -3.26
N ASP A 99 19.04 16.21 -2.86
CA ASP A 99 18.87 15.06 -3.76
C ASP A 99 17.67 14.19 -3.37
N VAL A 100 17.39 13.18 -4.17
CA VAL A 100 16.26 12.24 -4.00
C VAL A 100 16.34 11.50 -2.66
N VAL A 101 17.49 10.93 -2.33
CA VAL A 101 17.66 10.12 -1.11
C VAL A 101 17.50 10.98 0.14
N ALA A 102 18.15 12.15 0.15
CA ALA A 102 18.05 13.09 1.26
C ALA A 102 16.61 13.59 1.44
N THR A 103 15.90 13.87 0.32
CA THR A 103 14.49 14.31 0.37
C THR A 103 13.58 13.21 0.92
N ILE A 104 13.69 11.97 0.42
CA ILE A 104 12.91 10.84 0.95
C ILE A 104 13.20 10.65 2.43
N GLN A 105 14.49 10.59 2.82
CA GLN A 105 14.87 10.33 4.21
C GLN A 105 14.39 11.41 5.17
N ALA A 106 14.49 12.70 4.79
CA ALA A 106 14.03 13.80 5.62
C ALA A 106 12.52 13.71 5.91
N ASN A 107 11.71 13.43 4.88
CA ASN A 107 10.26 13.33 5.02
C ASN A 107 9.83 12.05 5.76
N VAL A 108 10.48 10.91 5.53
CA VAL A 108 10.27 9.69 6.33
C VAL A 108 10.53 9.96 7.82
N ASN A 109 11.64 10.62 8.15
CA ASN A 109 11.96 10.97 9.54
C ASN A 109 10.92 11.92 10.16
N ALA A 110 10.43 12.91 9.41
CA ALA A 110 9.42 13.85 9.86
C ALA A 110 8.06 13.15 10.14
N ILE A 111 7.66 12.21 9.29
CA ILE A 111 6.46 11.38 9.48
C ILE A 111 6.59 10.53 10.76
N ILE A 112 7.73 9.88 10.97
CA ILE A 112 7.99 9.09 12.19
C ILE A 112 7.94 9.99 13.44
N GLN A 113 8.53 11.19 13.37
CA GLN A 113 8.47 12.17 14.46
C GLN A 113 7.04 12.70 14.71
N ALA A 114 6.15 12.63 13.75
CA ALA A 114 4.72 12.92 13.90
C ALA A 114 3.93 11.74 14.49
N GLY A 115 4.58 10.61 14.78
CA GLY A 115 3.99 9.41 15.37
C GLY A 115 3.42 8.41 14.37
N GLY A 116 3.54 8.65 13.06
CA GLY A 116 3.03 7.80 12.01
C GLY A 116 4.05 6.84 11.42
N ILE A 117 3.60 6.05 10.46
CA ILE A 117 4.43 5.21 9.58
C ILE A 117 4.49 5.82 8.18
N ALA A 118 5.61 5.64 7.50
CA ALA A 118 5.84 6.19 6.16
C ALA A 118 5.57 5.14 5.07
N SER A 119 4.76 5.49 4.08
CA SER A 119 4.53 4.75 2.84
C SER A 119 5.14 5.51 1.66
N ILE A 120 6.12 4.92 0.99
CA ILE A 120 6.71 5.49 -0.23
C ILE A 120 5.73 5.31 -1.38
N ASN A 121 5.31 6.42 -2.01
CA ASN A 121 4.30 6.40 -3.07
C ASN A 121 4.95 6.26 -4.46
N HIS A 122 4.27 5.63 -5.38
CA HIS A 122 4.41 5.59 -6.85
C HIS A 122 5.80 6.00 -7.41
N PRO A 123 6.89 5.25 -7.16
CA PRO A 123 8.25 5.63 -7.52
C PRO A 123 8.42 5.92 -9.03
N ASN A 124 7.63 5.28 -9.87
CA ASN A 124 7.63 5.47 -11.32
C ASN A 124 6.78 6.66 -11.82
N PHE A 125 6.12 7.41 -10.92
CA PHE A 125 5.48 8.66 -11.29
C PHE A 125 6.55 9.66 -11.73
N HIS A 126 6.46 10.13 -13.00
CA HIS A 126 7.52 10.91 -13.66
C HIS A 126 8.91 10.25 -13.64
N TRP A 127 9.00 8.93 -13.35
CA TRP A 127 10.25 8.18 -13.18
C TRP A 127 11.16 8.80 -12.11
N ALA A 128 10.55 9.23 -11.01
CA ALA A 128 11.17 10.07 -10.00
C ALA A 128 12.37 9.39 -9.31
N PHE A 129 12.23 8.11 -8.97
CA PHE A 129 13.28 7.32 -8.33
C PHE A 129 13.04 5.83 -8.51
N ASP A 130 14.04 5.04 -8.17
CA ASP A 130 14.00 3.58 -8.27
C ASP A 130 14.56 2.90 -7.02
N HIS A 131 14.83 1.59 -7.12
CA HIS A 131 15.37 0.79 -6.02
C HIS A 131 16.73 1.27 -5.50
N GLU A 132 17.58 1.88 -6.34
CA GLU A 132 18.92 2.35 -5.91
C GLU A 132 18.78 3.48 -4.87
N ALA A 133 17.83 4.39 -5.05
CA ALA A 133 17.51 5.40 -4.05
C ALA A 133 16.88 4.78 -2.80
N LEU A 134 15.90 3.89 -2.98
CA LEU A 134 15.17 3.27 -1.87
C LEU A 134 16.07 2.40 -0.99
N MET A 135 17.06 1.71 -1.54
CA MET A 135 18.04 0.93 -0.77
C MET A 135 18.87 1.77 0.20
N GLN A 136 18.95 3.09 0.03
CA GLN A 136 19.70 4.01 0.88
C GLN A 136 18.82 4.66 1.98
N VAL A 137 17.49 4.55 1.87
CA VAL A 137 16.53 5.14 2.82
C VAL A 137 16.23 4.17 3.96
N THR A 138 16.03 4.65 5.19
CA THR A 138 15.68 3.85 6.37
C THR A 138 14.37 4.34 7.01
N GLY A 139 13.66 3.45 7.70
CA GLY A 139 12.48 3.78 8.48
C GLY A 139 11.16 3.85 7.72
N ALA A 140 11.16 3.80 6.37
CA ALA A 140 9.93 3.61 5.62
C ALA A 140 9.42 2.18 5.81
N SER A 141 8.15 2.02 6.17
CA SER A 141 7.51 0.73 6.40
C SER A 141 6.86 0.16 5.15
N LEU A 142 6.35 1.02 4.26
CA LEU A 142 5.51 0.64 3.13
C LEU A 142 6.03 1.21 1.81
N LEU A 143 5.77 0.46 0.72
CA LEU A 143 6.05 0.87 -0.66
C LEU A 143 4.84 0.53 -1.54
N GLU A 144 4.40 1.46 -2.36
CA GLU A 144 3.36 1.18 -3.36
C GLU A 144 3.89 0.28 -4.47
N VAL A 145 3.49 -0.99 -4.43
CA VAL A 145 3.70 -1.95 -5.51
C VAL A 145 2.61 -1.84 -6.58
N TYR A 146 1.45 -1.33 -6.19
CA TYR A 146 0.37 -0.98 -7.08
C TYR A 146 -0.24 0.37 -6.66
N ASN A 147 -0.46 1.23 -7.64
CA ASN A 147 -1.17 2.50 -7.49
C ASN A 147 -2.18 2.62 -8.63
N GLY A 148 -3.43 2.93 -8.30
CA GLY A 148 -4.56 2.97 -9.24
C GLY A 148 -4.59 4.20 -10.15
N HIS A 149 -3.74 5.20 -9.90
CA HIS A 149 -3.66 6.40 -10.73
C HIS A 149 -3.00 6.08 -12.09
N PRO A 150 -3.60 6.47 -13.23
CA PRO A 150 -3.18 6.01 -14.56
C PRO A 150 -1.81 6.52 -15.02
N LYS A 151 -1.19 7.48 -14.32
CA LYS A 151 0.10 8.06 -14.69
C LYS A 151 1.28 7.52 -13.88
N THR A 152 1.08 6.55 -13.01
CA THR A 152 2.11 6.08 -12.07
C THR A 152 3.06 5.03 -12.66
N ASN A 153 2.83 4.60 -13.91
CA ASN A 153 3.74 3.69 -14.65
C ASN A 153 4.12 2.42 -13.86
N ILE A 154 3.20 1.87 -13.08
CA ILE A 154 3.44 0.74 -12.15
C ILE A 154 4.03 -0.51 -12.82
N TYR A 155 3.75 -0.70 -14.12
CA TYR A 155 4.27 -1.83 -14.90
C TYR A 155 5.66 -1.57 -15.50
N GLY A 156 6.28 -0.44 -15.17
CA GLY A 156 7.56 -0.04 -15.77
C GLY A 156 7.43 0.45 -17.21
N GLY A 157 8.55 0.53 -17.89
CA GLY A 157 8.63 0.96 -19.29
C GLY A 157 9.97 0.56 -19.91
N PRO A 158 10.26 1.00 -21.15
CA PRO A 158 11.54 0.69 -21.78
C PRO A 158 12.74 1.13 -20.92
N GLY A 159 13.49 0.14 -20.42
CA GLY A 159 14.65 0.39 -19.53
C GLY A 159 14.31 0.90 -18.14
N LYS A 160 13.05 0.80 -17.72
CA LYS A 160 12.57 1.18 -16.38
C LYS A 160 11.88 -0.01 -15.72
N PRO A 161 12.25 -0.37 -14.47
CA PRO A 161 11.64 -1.49 -13.77
C PRO A 161 10.18 -1.18 -13.40
N SER A 162 9.37 -2.22 -13.28
CA SER A 162 8.05 -2.15 -12.65
C SER A 162 8.17 -1.94 -11.15
N ASN A 163 7.07 -1.53 -10.49
CA ASN A 163 7.06 -1.40 -9.03
C ASN A 163 7.30 -2.75 -8.33
N ASP A 164 6.81 -3.87 -8.89
CA ASP A 164 7.14 -5.23 -8.40
C ASP A 164 8.65 -5.49 -8.43
N GLU A 165 9.34 -5.15 -9.54
CA GLU A 165 10.80 -5.32 -9.67
C GLU A 165 11.57 -4.38 -8.74
N ILE A 166 11.11 -3.14 -8.56
CA ILE A 166 11.68 -2.20 -7.57
C ILE A 166 11.58 -2.81 -6.17
N TRP A 167 10.39 -3.33 -5.81
CA TRP A 167 10.19 -3.96 -4.51
C TRP A 167 11.10 -5.17 -4.31
N ASP A 168 11.18 -6.08 -5.28
CA ASP A 168 12.06 -7.25 -5.22
C ASP A 168 13.55 -6.88 -5.08
N ALA A 169 14.00 -5.81 -5.73
CA ALA A 169 15.36 -5.31 -5.60
C ALA A 169 15.63 -4.78 -4.18
N VAL A 170 14.69 -4.02 -3.61
CA VAL A 170 14.79 -3.52 -2.22
C VAL A 170 14.80 -4.67 -1.22
N LEU A 171 13.90 -5.66 -1.36
CA LEU A 171 13.86 -6.85 -0.51
C LEU A 171 15.15 -7.67 -0.62
N THR A 172 15.71 -7.80 -1.82
CA THR A 172 16.98 -8.51 -2.09
C THR A 172 18.16 -7.88 -1.36
N SER A 173 18.12 -6.56 -1.11
CA SER A 173 19.15 -5.87 -0.33
C SER A 173 19.05 -6.13 1.18
N GLY A 174 18.04 -6.91 1.64
CA GLY A 174 17.80 -7.20 3.04
C GLY A 174 16.97 -6.12 3.77
N ARG A 175 16.39 -5.15 3.03
CA ARG A 175 15.59 -4.09 3.64
C ARG A 175 14.14 -4.51 3.84
N PRO A 176 13.63 -4.51 5.07
CA PRO A 176 12.24 -4.82 5.34
C PRO A 176 11.36 -3.63 4.91
N ILE A 177 10.56 -3.84 3.87
CA ILE A 177 9.53 -2.91 3.42
C ILE A 177 8.35 -3.73 2.87
N PHE A 178 7.13 -3.34 3.23
CA PHE A 178 5.92 -4.08 2.86
C PHE A 178 5.22 -3.43 1.66
N GLY A 179 4.72 -4.28 0.74
CA GLY A 179 4.09 -3.83 -0.49
C GLY A 179 2.62 -3.52 -0.32
N VAL A 180 2.20 -2.28 -0.65
CA VAL A 180 0.80 -1.86 -0.61
C VAL A 180 0.21 -1.64 -2.00
N ALA A 181 -1.11 -1.89 -2.12
CA ALA A 181 -1.91 -1.48 -3.26
C ALA A 181 -2.86 -0.36 -2.82
N THR A 182 -2.97 0.67 -3.64
CA THR A 182 -3.73 1.88 -3.31
C THR A 182 -4.54 2.37 -4.51
N ASP A 183 -5.49 3.26 -4.24
CA ASP A 183 -6.28 3.91 -5.28
C ASP A 183 -5.58 5.15 -5.86
N ASP A 184 -4.99 5.97 -4.99
CA ASP A 184 -4.53 7.31 -5.34
C ASP A 184 -5.64 8.07 -6.09
N SER A 185 -6.85 8.00 -5.51
CA SER A 185 -8.07 8.42 -6.20
C SER A 185 -8.30 9.92 -6.07
N HIS A 186 -8.59 10.54 -7.21
CA HIS A 186 -8.88 11.96 -7.33
C HIS A 186 -10.24 12.23 -8.00
N ASN A 187 -10.78 11.23 -8.73
CA ASN A 187 -11.95 11.42 -9.56
C ASN A 187 -13.12 10.55 -9.09
N TYR A 188 -14.14 11.19 -8.54
CA TYR A 188 -15.37 10.59 -8.04
C TYR A 188 -16.59 10.96 -8.88
N LEU A 189 -16.52 12.07 -9.63
CA LEU A 189 -17.62 12.62 -10.42
C LEU A 189 -17.58 12.14 -11.88
N ASP A 190 -16.39 11.83 -12.42
CA ASP A 190 -16.19 11.36 -13.79
C ASP A 190 -15.41 10.03 -13.79
N TRP A 191 -15.98 8.99 -14.45
CA TRP A 191 -15.47 7.63 -14.43
C TRP A 191 -14.95 7.22 -15.80
N SER A 192 -13.66 6.93 -15.88
CA SER A 192 -13.03 6.36 -17.08
C SER A 192 -11.70 5.67 -16.78
N PRO A 193 -11.18 4.83 -17.70
CA PRO A 193 -9.85 4.23 -17.54
C PRO A 193 -8.70 5.23 -17.43
N THR A 194 -8.89 6.47 -17.90
CA THR A 194 -7.88 7.54 -17.87
C THR A 194 -7.99 8.45 -16.65
N LYS A 195 -8.95 8.18 -15.77
CA LYS A 195 -9.18 8.91 -14.52
C LYS A 195 -8.69 8.10 -13.33
N SER A 196 -8.31 8.78 -12.26
CA SER A 196 -7.95 8.16 -11.00
C SER A 196 -9.20 7.93 -10.15
N ASN A 197 -9.94 6.87 -10.47
CA ASN A 197 -11.16 6.52 -9.77
C ASN A 197 -10.87 5.58 -8.59
N PRO A 198 -11.69 5.61 -7.51
CA PRO A 198 -11.54 4.72 -6.36
C PRO A 198 -11.90 3.26 -6.68
N GLY A 199 -11.44 2.33 -5.83
CA GLY A 199 -11.74 0.91 -5.93
C GLY A 199 -10.81 0.11 -6.85
N ARG A 200 -9.63 0.63 -7.15
CA ARG A 200 -8.63 -0.02 -8.01
C ARG A 200 -7.57 -0.79 -7.23
N GLY A 201 -7.25 -0.35 -6.02
CA GLY A 201 -6.30 -1.01 -5.16
C GLY A 201 -6.60 -0.76 -3.68
N TRP A 202 -6.36 -1.74 -2.83
CA TRP A 202 -6.60 -1.64 -1.39
C TRP A 202 -5.71 -2.60 -0.61
N VAL A 203 -5.66 -2.40 0.68
CA VAL A 203 -5.05 -3.32 1.64
C VAL A 203 -6.13 -4.03 2.46
N VAL A 204 -5.83 -5.24 2.93
CA VAL A 204 -6.69 -6.00 3.84
C VAL A 204 -5.87 -6.36 5.05
N VAL A 205 -6.06 -5.63 6.14
CA VAL A 205 -5.27 -5.72 7.37
C VAL A 205 -5.87 -6.75 8.33
N ARG A 206 -5.02 -7.56 8.93
CA ARG A 206 -5.39 -8.56 9.94
C ARG A 206 -5.11 -8.01 11.33
N ALA A 207 -6.17 -7.75 12.10
CA ALA A 207 -6.07 -7.19 13.45
C ALA A 207 -7.11 -7.78 14.40
N GLU A 208 -6.93 -7.60 15.71
CA GLU A 208 -7.88 -8.06 16.73
C GLU A 208 -9.13 -7.18 16.76
N GLU A 209 -8.97 -5.88 16.53
CA GLU A 209 -10.06 -4.89 16.52
C GLU A 209 -9.86 -3.84 15.43
N LEU A 210 -10.92 -3.13 15.09
CA LEU A 210 -10.91 -2.00 14.19
C LEU A 210 -10.63 -0.71 14.97
N SER A 211 -9.36 -0.42 15.21
CA SER A 211 -8.87 0.81 15.84
C SER A 211 -7.70 1.40 15.05
N VAL A 212 -7.42 2.68 15.19
CA VAL A 212 -6.32 3.35 14.49
C VAL A 212 -5.00 2.63 14.80
N ASP A 213 -4.72 2.40 16.08
CA ASP A 213 -3.47 1.77 16.53
C ASP A 213 -3.33 0.34 15.96
N ALA A 214 -4.40 -0.47 16.00
CA ALA A 214 -4.35 -1.83 15.48
C ALA A 214 -4.18 -1.90 13.96
N ILE A 215 -4.75 -0.95 13.20
CA ILE A 215 -4.57 -0.86 11.75
C ILE A 215 -3.15 -0.39 11.41
N VAL A 216 -2.65 0.65 12.07
CA VAL A 216 -1.29 1.16 11.84
C VAL A 216 -0.23 0.11 12.21
N ASP A 217 -0.43 -0.60 13.32
CA ASP A 217 0.45 -1.69 13.78
C ASP A 217 0.44 -2.86 12.78
N GLY A 218 -0.74 -3.24 12.28
CA GLY A 218 -0.87 -4.27 11.26
C GLY A 218 -0.15 -3.92 9.96
N LEU A 219 -0.23 -2.65 9.53
CA LEU A 219 0.51 -2.15 8.37
C LEU A 219 2.03 -2.12 8.64
N ALA A 220 2.46 -1.63 9.79
CA ALA A 220 3.88 -1.53 10.17
C ALA A 220 4.57 -2.89 10.29
N THR A 221 3.83 -3.94 10.63
CA THR A 221 4.35 -5.30 10.87
C THR A 221 4.12 -6.28 9.72
N GLY A 222 3.49 -5.83 8.61
CA GLY A 222 3.19 -6.69 7.46
C GLY A 222 2.03 -7.67 7.71
N SER A 223 1.18 -7.42 8.72
CA SER A 223 0.00 -8.24 9.02
C SER A 223 -1.16 -7.89 8.08
N PHE A 224 -0.93 -7.95 6.77
CA PHE A 224 -1.92 -7.63 5.74
C PHE A 224 -1.57 -8.27 4.40
N TYR A 225 -2.51 -8.26 3.47
CA TYR A 225 -2.24 -8.44 2.06
C TYR A 225 -2.80 -7.27 1.24
N SER A 226 -2.25 -7.08 0.03
CA SER A 226 -2.68 -6.04 -0.90
C SER A 226 -3.46 -6.65 -2.06
N SER A 227 -4.44 -5.93 -2.62
CA SER A 227 -5.29 -6.47 -3.68
C SER A 227 -5.82 -5.40 -4.63
N THR A 228 -6.08 -5.84 -5.88
CA THR A 228 -6.81 -5.07 -6.90
C THR A 228 -8.10 -5.76 -7.33
N GLY A 229 -8.56 -6.79 -6.60
CA GLY A 229 -9.79 -7.53 -6.93
C GLY A 229 -9.83 -8.96 -6.42
N ILE A 230 -8.75 -9.50 -5.91
CA ILE A 230 -8.68 -10.85 -5.36
C ILE A 230 -8.92 -10.80 -3.85
N ALA A 231 -9.85 -11.61 -3.35
CA ALA A 231 -10.03 -11.85 -1.92
C ALA A 231 -9.40 -13.19 -1.53
N LEU A 232 -8.67 -13.20 -0.41
CA LEU A 232 -8.16 -14.42 0.20
C LEU A 232 -9.12 -14.84 1.31
N SER A 233 -9.63 -16.08 1.25
CA SER A 233 -10.45 -16.65 2.33
C SER A 233 -9.58 -17.13 3.49
N GLU A 234 -8.36 -17.56 3.20
CA GLU A 234 -7.36 -17.98 4.17
C GLU A 234 -5.99 -17.43 3.75
N LEU A 235 -5.21 -16.97 4.72
CA LEU A 235 -3.81 -16.61 4.54
C LEU A 235 -3.08 -16.91 5.86
N ASP A 236 -2.14 -17.84 5.81
CA ASP A 236 -1.24 -18.12 6.90
C ASP A 236 0.21 -17.92 6.44
N VAL A 237 0.88 -17.00 7.13
CA VAL A 237 2.28 -16.63 6.86
C VAL A 237 3.08 -16.91 8.11
N THR A 238 3.96 -17.88 8.02
CA THR A 238 4.83 -18.33 9.12
C THR A 238 6.31 -18.23 8.70
N PRO A 239 7.26 -18.31 9.62
CA PRO A 239 8.68 -18.41 9.26
C PRO A 239 9.04 -19.64 8.40
N SER A 240 8.17 -20.65 8.33
CA SER A 240 8.42 -21.91 7.62
C SER A 240 7.55 -22.12 6.38
N SER A 241 6.46 -21.37 6.22
CA SER A 241 5.57 -21.54 5.06
C SER A 241 4.73 -20.29 4.77
N ILE A 242 4.29 -20.17 3.52
CA ILE A 242 3.18 -19.30 3.12
C ILE A 242 2.11 -20.20 2.54
N GLU A 243 0.91 -20.16 3.14
CA GLU A 243 -0.27 -20.89 2.68
C GLU A 243 -1.40 -19.89 2.43
N LEU A 244 -2.08 -20.01 1.30
CA LEU A 244 -3.20 -19.15 0.98
C LEU A 244 -4.30 -19.92 0.25
N ARG A 245 -5.54 -19.46 0.47
CA ARG A 245 -6.72 -19.90 -0.29
C ARG A 245 -7.45 -18.69 -0.85
N ILE A 246 -7.67 -18.71 -2.15
CA ILE A 246 -8.39 -17.65 -2.87
C ILE A 246 -9.89 -17.89 -2.69
N GLN A 247 -10.63 -16.83 -2.38
CA GLN A 247 -12.09 -16.85 -2.46
C GLN A 247 -12.47 -16.80 -3.95
N ASP A 248 -12.92 -17.92 -4.47
CA ASP A 248 -13.19 -18.10 -5.90
C ASP A 248 -14.70 -18.06 -6.19
N ASP A 249 -15.04 -17.60 -7.40
CA ASP A 249 -16.38 -17.62 -7.99
C ASP A 249 -16.62 -18.87 -8.86
N GLY A 250 -15.59 -19.72 -9.05
CA GLY A 250 -15.64 -20.93 -9.86
C GLY A 250 -15.42 -20.72 -11.37
N GLU A 251 -15.25 -19.47 -11.81
CA GLU A 251 -15.09 -19.11 -13.24
C GLU A 251 -13.69 -18.54 -13.55
N THR A 252 -13.03 -17.95 -12.54
CA THR A 252 -11.76 -17.26 -12.70
C THR A 252 -10.57 -18.22 -12.53
N VAL A 253 -9.61 -18.19 -13.45
CA VAL A 253 -8.35 -18.93 -13.30
C VAL A 253 -7.36 -18.07 -12.53
N HIS A 254 -6.69 -18.69 -11.54
CA HIS A 254 -5.71 -18.03 -10.69
C HIS A 254 -4.34 -18.71 -10.81
N TRP A 255 -3.29 -17.89 -10.79
CA TRP A 255 -1.89 -18.30 -10.72
C TRP A 255 -1.25 -17.64 -9.50
N THR A 256 -0.69 -18.44 -8.61
CA THR A 256 0.09 -17.98 -7.47
C THR A 256 1.56 -18.21 -7.73
N THR A 257 2.35 -17.15 -7.76
CA THR A 257 3.80 -17.20 -7.93
C THR A 257 4.47 -16.88 -6.58
N PHE A 258 5.27 -17.80 -6.06
CA PHE A 258 6.14 -17.56 -4.91
C PHE A 258 7.49 -17.05 -5.42
N THR A 259 7.95 -15.95 -4.84
CA THR A 259 9.13 -15.20 -5.28
C THR A 259 10.11 -15.04 -4.13
N GLY A 260 11.41 -15.20 -4.42
CA GLY A 260 12.51 -15.01 -3.48
C GLY A 260 13.56 -14.05 -4.00
N LYS A 261 14.73 -14.06 -3.35
CA LYS A 261 15.87 -13.15 -3.62
C LYS A 261 16.14 -12.97 -5.11
N GLY A 262 16.29 -11.72 -5.54
CA GLY A 262 16.50 -11.34 -6.94
C GLY A 262 15.24 -11.42 -7.81
N GLY A 263 14.03 -11.46 -7.22
CA GLY A 263 12.79 -11.64 -7.98
C GLY A 263 12.64 -13.03 -8.59
N ARG A 264 13.43 -14.00 -8.12
CA ARG A 264 13.44 -15.38 -8.66
C ARG A 264 12.13 -16.09 -8.33
N THR A 265 11.45 -16.64 -9.34
CA THR A 265 10.33 -17.55 -9.13
C THR A 265 10.82 -18.84 -8.44
N LEU A 266 10.23 -19.14 -7.29
CA LEU A 266 10.49 -20.34 -6.50
C LEU A 266 9.53 -21.46 -6.86
N LEU A 267 8.25 -21.10 -7.02
CA LEU A 267 7.16 -22.01 -7.39
C LEU A 267 6.04 -21.21 -8.05
N GLU A 268 5.37 -21.83 -9.03
CA GLU A 268 4.10 -21.34 -9.55
C GLU A 268 3.03 -22.43 -9.39
N VAL A 269 1.86 -22.05 -8.86
CA VAL A 269 0.71 -22.93 -8.61
C VAL A 269 -0.50 -22.37 -9.34
N VAL A 270 -1.28 -23.23 -10.01
CA VAL A 270 -2.54 -22.89 -10.64
C VAL A 270 -3.68 -23.43 -9.80
N GLY A 271 -4.65 -22.61 -9.47
CA GLY A 271 -5.83 -23.00 -8.69
C GLY A 271 -6.10 -22.06 -7.51
N GLN A 272 -6.99 -22.52 -6.62
CA GLN A 272 -7.46 -21.74 -5.48
C GLN A 272 -6.52 -21.83 -4.27
N ASP A 273 -5.91 -22.99 -4.07
CA ASP A 273 -5.02 -23.28 -2.94
C ASP A 273 -3.57 -23.22 -3.41
N ALA A 274 -2.72 -22.52 -2.68
CA ALA A 274 -1.30 -22.46 -2.95
C ALA A 274 -0.51 -22.46 -1.64
N GLN A 275 0.58 -23.25 -1.63
CA GLN A 275 1.47 -23.36 -0.49
C GLN A 275 2.92 -23.42 -0.96
N TYR A 276 3.80 -22.79 -0.19
CA TYR A 276 5.24 -22.90 -0.33
C TYR A 276 5.89 -23.14 1.03
N GLU A 277 6.67 -24.22 1.14
CA GLU A 277 7.51 -24.48 2.31
C GLU A 277 8.87 -23.80 2.12
N ILE A 278 9.22 -22.95 3.07
CA ILE A 278 10.45 -22.15 3.08
C ILE A 278 11.64 -23.05 3.41
N LYS A 279 12.67 -23.02 2.58
CA LYS A 279 13.85 -23.88 2.67
C LYS A 279 15.01 -23.23 3.43
N GLY A 280 15.01 -21.88 3.52
CA GLY A 280 15.98 -21.11 4.29
C GLY A 280 17.07 -20.43 3.45
N ASP A 281 17.12 -20.67 2.13
CA ASP A 281 18.11 -20.08 1.21
C ASP A 281 17.54 -19.06 0.23
N GLU A 282 16.25 -18.71 0.39
CA GLU A 282 15.53 -17.81 -0.53
C GLU A 282 15.78 -16.33 -0.27
N GLY A 283 16.39 -15.97 0.88
CA GLY A 283 16.62 -14.60 1.35
C GLY A 283 15.33 -13.93 1.84
N TYR A 284 14.28 -13.97 1.05
CA TYR A 284 12.90 -13.69 1.41
C TYR A 284 11.95 -14.57 0.59
N VAL A 285 10.71 -14.70 1.06
CA VAL A 285 9.64 -15.35 0.30
C VAL A 285 8.37 -14.48 0.37
N ARG A 286 7.78 -14.19 -0.77
CA ARG A 286 6.47 -13.55 -0.90
C ARG A 286 5.64 -14.25 -1.97
N ALA A 287 4.31 -14.10 -1.95
CA ALA A 287 3.44 -14.60 -3.00
C ALA A 287 2.75 -13.46 -3.77
N THR A 288 2.60 -13.65 -5.09
CA THR A 288 1.73 -12.82 -5.93
C THR A 288 0.69 -13.71 -6.58
N VAL A 289 -0.59 -13.41 -6.35
CA VAL A 289 -1.70 -14.06 -7.04
C VAL A 289 -2.10 -13.19 -8.23
N ARG A 290 -2.28 -13.82 -9.40
CA ARG A 290 -2.83 -13.19 -10.60
C ARG A 290 -4.10 -13.91 -11.01
N ALA A 291 -5.10 -13.17 -11.42
CA ALA A 291 -6.35 -13.71 -11.96
C ALA A 291 -6.41 -13.50 -13.47
N SER A 292 -7.16 -14.38 -14.18
CA SER A 292 -7.44 -14.24 -15.62
C SER A 292 -8.16 -12.94 -15.99
N THR A 293 -8.81 -12.30 -15.03
CA THR A 293 -9.43 -10.96 -15.13
C THR A 293 -8.42 -9.81 -15.15
N GLY A 294 -7.13 -10.07 -14.81
CA GLY A 294 -6.08 -9.08 -14.62
C GLY A 294 -5.92 -8.59 -13.18
N ALA A 295 -6.83 -8.96 -12.27
CA ALA A 295 -6.70 -8.64 -10.85
C ALA A 295 -5.46 -9.32 -10.24
N ARG A 296 -4.92 -8.71 -9.18
CA ARG A 296 -3.75 -9.20 -8.45
C ARG A 296 -3.95 -9.12 -6.94
N ALA A 297 -3.22 -9.96 -6.21
CA ALA A 297 -3.00 -9.81 -4.78
C ALA A 297 -1.55 -10.12 -4.42
N TRP A 298 -1.03 -9.49 -3.37
CA TRP A 298 0.33 -9.65 -2.88
C TRP A 298 0.32 -9.94 -1.38
N THR A 299 0.98 -11.03 -0.97
CA THR A 299 1.29 -11.25 0.44
C THR A 299 2.52 -10.44 0.84
N GLN A 300 2.71 -10.25 2.14
CA GLN A 300 3.92 -9.61 2.62
C GLN A 300 5.09 -10.60 2.67
N PRO A 301 6.34 -10.11 2.56
CA PRO A 301 7.51 -10.99 2.55
C PRO A 301 7.78 -11.58 3.93
N VAL A 302 8.17 -12.87 3.94
CA VAL A 302 8.87 -13.50 5.06
C VAL A 302 10.36 -13.31 4.83
N PHE A 303 11.03 -12.61 5.73
CA PHE A 303 12.48 -12.44 5.67
C PHE A 303 13.17 -13.61 6.36
N LEU A 304 14.20 -14.12 5.74
CA LEU A 304 15.03 -15.20 6.27
C LEU A 304 16.34 -14.56 6.74
N GLY A 305 16.67 -14.75 8.02
CA GLY A 305 17.94 -14.29 8.56
C GLY A 305 19.11 -15.05 7.89
N ASP A 306 20.23 -14.35 7.74
CA ASP A 306 21.49 -14.94 7.32
C ASP A 306 21.99 -15.96 8.36
#